data_11baf3f4c7c0bd34b0b26fb9fc12f396
#
_entry.id   11baf3f4c7c0bd34b0b26fb9fc12f396
#
_cell.length_a   1.000
_cell.length_b   1.000
_cell.length_c   1.000
_cell.angle_alpha   90.00
_cell.angle_beta   90.00
_cell.angle_gamma   90.00
#
_symmetry.space_group_name_H-M   'P 1'
#
loop_
_entity.id
_entity.type
_entity.pdbx_description
1 polymer ?
#
loop_
_entity_poly.entity_id
_entity_poly.type
_entity_poly.pdbx_seq_one_letter_code
_entity_poly.pdbx_strand_id
1 'polypeptide(L)' 'MTTALISVSDKTGVLELAQALHALGVRLRSTGGTARLLLEAGLPVT' A
#
# COMPACT_ATOMS: atom_id res chain seq x y z
N MET A 1 1.82 -4.23 -16.53
CA MET A 1 2.19 -4.08 -15.13
C MET A 1 1.40 -2.93 -14.52
N THR A 2 0.77 -3.16 -13.40
CA THR A 2 -0.13 -2.17 -12.77
C THR A 2 0.50 -1.64 -11.50
N THR A 3 0.39 -0.34 -11.30
CA THR A 3 0.88 0.33 -10.10
C THR A 3 -0.26 1.08 -9.45
N ALA A 4 -0.45 0.90 -8.16
CA ALA A 4 -1.45 1.63 -7.39
C ALA A 4 -0.76 2.66 -6.51
N LEU A 5 -1.23 3.90 -6.59
CA LEU A 5 -0.78 4.96 -5.71
C LEU A 5 -1.74 5.03 -4.52
N ILE A 6 -1.21 4.79 -3.34
CA ILE A 6 -2.00 4.82 -2.13
C ILE A 6 -1.65 6.09 -1.36
N SER A 7 -2.62 6.97 -1.23
CA SER A 7 -2.46 8.22 -0.50
C SER A 7 -3.77 8.49 0.24
N VAL A 8 -3.83 8.06 1.49
CA VAL A 8 -5.05 8.19 2.29
C VAL A 8 -4.75 8.85 3.61
N SER A 9 -5.68 9.68 4.07
CA SER A 9 -5.60 10.29 5.38
C SER A 9 -6.15 9.35 6.45
N ASP A 10 -7.11 8.51 6.11
CA ASP A 10 -7.66 7.50 6.99
C ASP A 10 -6.95 6.18 6.74
N LYS A 11 -6.25 5.70 7.75
CA LYS A 11 -5.48 4.46 7.65
C LYS A 11 -6.29 3.21 7.96
N THR A 12 -7.54 3.38 8.34
CA THR A 12 -8.45 2.26 8.56
C THR A 12 -8.74 1.58 7.23
N GLY A 13 -8.44 0.30 7.13
CA GLY A 13 -8.69 -0.45 5.91
C GLY A 13 -7.65 -0.30 4.82
N VAL A 14 -6.68 0.62 4.96
CA VAL A 14 -5.65 0.79 3.93
C VAL A 14 -4.78 -0.45 3.82
N LEU A 15 -4.50 -1.13 4.93
CA LEU A 15 -3.72 -2.35 4.92
C LEU A 15 -4.43 -3.47 4.18
N GLU A 16 -5.73 -3.61 4.39
CA GLU A 16 -6.51 -4.63 3.69
C GLU A 16 -6.53 -4.38 2.20
N LEU A 17 -6.70 -3.12 1.80
CA LEU A 17 -6.67 -2.74 0.39
C LEU A 17 -5.30 -3.03 -0.21
N ALA A 18 -4.24 -2.63 0.48
CA ALA A 18 -2.88 -2.83 -0.01
C ALA A 18 -2.54 -4.31 -0.12
N GLN A 19 -2.95 -5.11 0.85
CA GLN A 19 -2.73 -6.56 0.81
C GLN A 19 -3.46 -7.21 -0.36
N ALA A 20 -4.69 -6.79 -0.62
CA ALA A 20 -5.45 -7.31 -1.75
C ALA A 20 -4.77 -6.96 -3.08
N LEU A 21 -4.33 -5.72 -3.22
CA LEU A 21 -3.63 -5.28 -4.43
C LEU A 21 -2.31 -6.03 -4.62
N HIS A 22 -1.57 -6.21 -3.54
CA HIS A 22 -0.32 -6.95 -3.59
C HIS A 22 -0.55 -8.41 -4.02
N ALA A 23 -1.59 -9.03 -3.50
CA ALA A 23 -1.93 -10.40 -3.85
C ALA A 23 -2.28 -10.54 -5.34
N LEU A 24 -2.77 -9.46 -5.95
CA LEU A 24 -3.07 -9.42 -7.38
C LEU A 24 -1.86 -9.09 -8.24
N GLY A 25 -0.70 -8.91 -7.63
CA GLY A 25 0.52 -8.57 -8.37
C GLY A 25 0.63 -7.09 -8.70
N VAL A 26 -0.17 -6.24 -8.08
CA VAL A 26 -0.13 -4.80 -8.31
C VAL A 26 1.01 -4.18 -7.49
N ARG A 27 1.78 -3.30 -8.11
CA ARG A 27 2.82 -2.58 -7.40
C ARG A 27 2.20 -1.48 -6.55
N LEU A 28 2.71 -1.33 -5.35
CA LEU A 28 2.22 -0.33 -4.42
C LEU A 28 3.17 0.87 -4.40
N ARG A 29 2.61 2.06 -4.51
CA ARG A 29 3.35 3.32 -4.34
C ARG A 29 2.61 4.16 -3.32
N SER A 30 3.36 4.76 -2.44
CA SER A 30 2.78 5.62 -1.42
C SER A 30 3.84 6.60 -0.92
N THR A 31 3.41 7.60 -0.17
CA THR A 31 4.29 8.61 0.38
C THR A 31 4.01 8.82 1.85
N GLY A 32 5.00 9.37 2.57
CA GLY A 32 4.84 9.76 3.96
C GLY A 32 4.53 8.61 4.89
N GLY A 33 3.62 8.84 5.81
CA GLY A 33 3.28 7.86 6.83
C GLY A 33 2.59 6.62 6.30
N THR A 34 1.87 6.75 5.19
CA THR A 34 1.19 5.60 4.59
C THR A 34 2.21 4.60 4.03
N ALA A 35 3.24 5.10 3.37
CA ALA A 35 4.31 4.22 2.87
C ALA A 35 4.97 3.47 4.01
N ARG A 36 5.25 4.17 5.11
CA ARG A 36 5.85 3.55 6.28
C ARG A 36 4.94 2.48 6.88
N LEU A 37 3.66 2.77 6.96
CA LEU A 37 2.67 1.83 7.48
C LEU A 37 2.67 0.54 6.66
N LEU A 38 2.69 0.66 5.34
CA LEU A 38 2.70 -0.49 4.46
C LEU A 38 3.99 -1.30 4.59
N LEU A 39 5.13 -0.63 4.71
CA LEU A 39 6.41 -1.30 4.88
C LEU A 39 6.46 -2.06 6.21
N GLU A 40 5.93 -1.48 7.27
CA GLU A 40 5.87 -2.13 8.57
C GLU A 40 4.97 -3.37 8.55
N ALA A 41 3.98 -3.39 7.67
CA ALA A 41 3.13 -4.55 7.47
C ALA A 41 3.76 -5.63 6.60
N GLY A 42 4.98 -5.39 6.11
CA GLY A 42 5.69 -6.34 5.28
C GLY A 42 5.35 -6.25 3.81
N LEU A 43 4.68 -5.18 3.38
CA LEU A 43 4.31 -4.99 1.99
C LEU A 43 5.41 -4.22 1.24
N PRO A 44 5.75 -4.63 0.02
CA PRO A 44 6.74 -3.91 -0.77
C PRO A 44 6.11 -2.62 -1.32
N VAL A 45 6.72 -1.51 -1.00
CA VAL A 45 6.31 -0.20 -1.50
C VAL A 45 7.45 0.40 -2.29
N THR A 46 7.11 0.92 -3.45
CA THR A 46 8.10 1.55 -4.32
C THR A 46 8.26 3.03 -3.98
#